data_8b555b96e73e30ee3b5ddb0f5d553bb5
#
_entry.id   8b555b96e73e30ee3b5ddb0f5d553bb5
#
_cell.length_a   1.000
_cell.length_b   1.000
_cell.length_c   1.000
_cell.angle_alpha   90.00
_cell.angle_beta   90.00
_cell.angle_gamma   90.00
#
_symmetry.space_group_name_H-M   'P 1'
#
loop_
_entity.id
_entity.type
_entity.pdbx_description
1 polymer ?
#
loop_
_entity_poly.entity_id
_entity_poly.type
_entity_poly.pdbx_seq_one_letter_code
_entity_poly.pdbx_strand_id
1 'polypeptide(L)'
;MFDVADLVLPNLGKLECRRVLPGETSVTLPSEVMQDRVGYVAVQFGSRATPGEPVYLQEAQLIGFAPSVATDDPPEELLLTDLQSLDALIEYLDQLESALSAAPDKTRSQLNNWLKNLFESGWQTLEEVLTPQTPLLALRRSSVRRAKRIELDTHAVVLIVTLQPENREKLGIHLQLCSVTPQMALPPQLKLMVLTESGEMFREIAASGTDTFMQYEFSGQIGEQFSVKVALGDISIIEAFVI
;
A
#
# COMPACT_ATOMS: atom_id res chain seq x y z
N MET A 1 15.54 3.29 -23.59
CA MET A 1 15.87 2.73 -22.29
C MET A 1 15.59 3.84 -21.31
N PHE A 2 14.52 3.73 -20.55
CA PHE A 2 14.10 4.79 -19.63
C PHE A 2 15.06 4.82 -18.44
N ASP A 3 15.62 5.99 -18.15
CA ASP A 3 16.54 6.22 -17.01
C ASP A 3 15.70 6.54 -15.77
N VAL A 4 14.96 5.52 -15.27
CA VAL A 4 14.08 5.61 -14.11
C VAL A 4 14.67 4.77 -13.00
N ALA A 5 14.89 5.37 -11.84
CA ALA A 5 15.43 4.70 -10.65
C ALA A 5 14.53 4.98 -9.45
N ASP A 6 13.52 4.12 -9.27
CA ASP A 6 12.55 4.22 -8.19
C ASP A 6 13.05 3.58 -6.89
N LEU A 7 12.98 4.34 -5.80
CA LEU A 7 13.02 3.81 -4.45
C LEU A 7 11.57 3.61 -3.97
N VAL A 8 11.16 2.36 -3.85
CA VAL A 8 9.81 2.02 -3.39
C VAL A 8 9.73 2.18 -1.87
N LEU A 9 8.83 3.04 -1.42
CA LEU A 9 8.51 3.24 0.00
C LEU A 9 7.23 2.46 0.31
N PRO A 10 7.29 1.42 1.17
CA PRO A 10 6.11 0.64 1.52
C PRO A 10 4.99 1.55 2.04
N ASN A 11 3.78 1.41 1.50
CA ASN A 11 2.56 2.17 1.83
C ASN A 11 2.57 3.68 1.52
N LEU A 12 3.71 4.27 1.17
CA LEU A 12 3.82 5.70 0.88
C LEU A 12 3.85 6.01 -0.62
N GLY A 13 4.39 5.11 -1.43
CA GLY A 13 4.56 5.33 -2.86
C GLY A 13 6.00 5.18 -3.32
N LYS A 14 6.43 6.01 -4.25
CA LYS A 14 7.77 5.93 -4.84
C LYS A 14 8.50 7.26 -4.75
N LEU A 15 9.79 7.20 -4.48
CA LEU A 15 10.73 8.30 -4.68
C LEU A 15 11.50 8.06 -5.98
N GLU A 16 11.54 9.05 -6.85
CA GLU A 16 12.41 9.01 -8.03
C GLU A 16 13.83 9.42 -7.65
N CYS A 17 14.81 8.58 -7.91
CA CYS A 17 16.22 8.87 -7.68
C CYS A 17 16.86 9.40 -8.95
N ARG A 18 17.33 10.65 -8.93
CA ARG A 18 17.99 11.30 -10.07
C ARG A 18 19.48 11.45 -9.84
N ARG A 19 20.26 11.03 -10.84
CA ARG A 19 21.72 11.16 -10.78
C ARG A 19 22.14 12.62 -11.03
N VAL A 20 23.09 13.08 -10.21
CA VAL A 20 23.78 14.37 -10.37
C VAL A 20 25.21 14.10 -10.73
N LEU A 21 25.68 14.68 -11.84
CA LEU A 21 27.10 14.63 -12.21
C LEU A 21 27.88 15.77 -11.53
N PRO A 22 29.19 15.59 -11.31
CA PRO A 22 30.03 16.65 -10.76
C PRO A 22 29.97 17.90 -11.63
N GLY A 23 29.58 19.03 -11.04
CA GLY A 23 29.47 20.32 -11.73
C GLY A 23 28.09 20.64 -12.30
N GLU A 24 27.13 19.72 -12.25
CA GLU A 24 25.73 20.03 -12.54
C GLU A 24 25.12 20.86 -11.42
N THR A 25 24.22 21.78 -11.80
CA THR A 25 23.49 22.66 -10.88
C THR A 25 22.01 22.35 -10.82
N SER A 26 21.56 21.41 -11.65
CA SER A 26 20.17 21.01 -11.76
C SER A 26 20.04 19.54 -12.19
N VAL A 27 18.86 18.98 -12.03
CA VAL A 27 18.47 17.65 -12.52
C VAL A 27 17.20 17.73 -13.36
N THR A 28 17.19 17.05 -14.49
CA THR A 28 16.02 16.98 -15.37
C THR A 28 15.06 15.92 -14.90
N LEU A 29 13.77 16.24 -14.88
CA LEU A 29 12.67 15.33 -14.60
C LEU A 29 11.96 14.96 -15.91
N PRO A 30 12.10 13.74 -16.44
CA PRO A 30 11.31 13.30 -17.58
C PRO A 30 9.82 13.26 -17.25
N SER A 31 8.97 13.51 -18.25
CA SER A 31 7.51 13.51 -18.07
C SER A 31 6.96 12.18 -17.53
N GLU A 32 7.64 11.06 -17.80
CA GLU A 32 7.27 9.72 -17.36
C GLU A 32 7.40 9.52 -15.84
N VAL A 33 8.22 10.34 -15.17
CA VAL A 33 8.42 10.23 -13.71
C VAL A 33 7.67 11.29 -12.91
N MET A 34 6.84 12.09 -13.56
CA MET A 34 6.06 13.15 -12.91
C MET A 34 4.79 12.63 -12.21
N GLN A 35 4.34 11.42 -12.57
CA GLN A 35 3.16 10.81 -11.98
C GLN A 35 3.53 9.73 -10.97
N ASP A 36 2.69 9.55 -9.95
CA ASP A 36 2.83 8.50 -8.93
C ASP A 36 4.13 8.54 -8.12
N ARG A 37 4.69 9.73 -7.92
CA ARG A 37 5.87 9.94 -7.07
C ARG A 37 5.51 10.80 -5.86
N VAL A 38 6.05 10.42 -4.70
CA VAL A 38 5.94 11.22 -3.48
C VAL A 38 7.02 12.30 -3.41
N GLY A 39 8.06 12.16 -4.21
CA GLY A 39 9.14 13.13 -4.29
C GLY A 39 10.30 12.67 -5.16
N TYR A 40 11.32 13.51 -5.22
CA TYR A 40 12.52 13.33 -6.01
C TYR A 40 13.75 13.46 -5.13
N VAL A 41 14.71 12.57 -5.33
CA VAL A 41 15.98 12.54 -4.57
C VAL A 41 17.13 12.70 -5.55
N ALA A 42 17.98 13.69 -5.32
CA ALA A 42 19.20 13.90 -6.09
C ALA A 42 20.36 13.14 -5.46
N VAL A 43 21.00 12.28 -6.23
CA VAL A 43 22.11 11.42 -5.78
C VAL A 43 23.33 11.68 -6.62
N GLN A 44 24.45 12.06 -5.99
CA GLN A 44 25.73 12.24 -6.64
C GLN A 44 26.60 10.99 -6.41
N PHE A 45 27.21 10.50 -7.48
CA PHE A 45 28.16 9.39 -7.41
C PHE A 45 29.58 9.94 -7.50
N GLY A 46 30.39 9.69 -6.46
CA GLY A 46 31.82 9.93 -6.48
C GLY A 46 32.53 8.89 -7.33
N SER A 47 33.35 9.33 -8.27
CA SER A 47 34.25 8.46 -9.04
C SER A 47 35.69 8.64 -8.54
N ARG A 48 36.30 7.58 -8.03
CA ARG A 48 37.75 7.54 -7.83
C ARG A 48 38.37 6.90 -9.09
N ALA A 49 38.74 7.74 -10.04
CA ALA A 49 39.42 7.27 -11.24
C ALA A 49 40.92 7.10 -10.93
N THR A 50 41.39 5.87 -10.83
CA THR A 50 42.83 5.55 -10.90
C THR A 50 43.17 5.30 -12.37
N PRO A 51 44.17 5.98 -12.94
CA PRO A 51 44.55 5.75 -14.34
C PRO A 51 44.88 4.28 -14.58
N GLY A 52 44.10 3.61 -15.47
CA GLY A 52 44.33 2.21 -15.86
C GLY A 52 43.45 1.17 -15.14
N GLU A 53 42.61 1.56 -14.20
CA GLU A 53 41.62 0.66 -13.55
C GLU A 53 40.22 0.99 -14.02
N PRO A 54 39.29 -0.03 -14.03
CA PRO A 54 37.89 0.22 -14.30
C PRO A 54 37.30 1.18 -13.23
N VAL A 55 36.54 2.16 -13.68
CA VAL A 55 35.88 3.13 -12.79
C VAL A 55 34.79 2.41 -11.98
N TYR A 56 35.06 2.19 -10.70
CA TYR A 56 34.06 1.73 -9.76
C TYR A 56 33.35 2.93 -9.12
N LEU A 57 32.03 2.89 -9.09
CA LEU A 57 31.21 3.81 -8.30
C LEU A 57 31.44 3.50 -6.81
N GLN A 58 32.23 4.31 -6.12
CA GLN A 58 32.67 3.99 -4.75
C GLN A 58 31.81 4.62 -3.66
N GLU A 59 31.14 5.73 -3.95
CA GLU A 59 30.30 6.41 -2.96
C GLU A 59 29.09 7.04 -3.66
N ALA A 60 27.92 6.80 -3.12
CA ALA A 60 26.69 7.50 -3.47
C ALA A 60 26.38 8.48 -2.34
N GLN A 61 26.29 9.77 -2.65
CA GLN A 61 25.94 10.82 -1.70
C GLN A 61 24.58 11.41 -2.06
N LEU A 62 23.68 11.43 -1.11
CA LEU A 62 22.41 12.12 -1.25
C LEU A 62 22.67 13.62 -1.17
N ILE A 63 22.33 14.36 -2.25
CA ILE A 63 22.54 15.81 -2.35
C ILE A 63 21.37 16.55 -1.73
N GLY A 64 20.15 16.07 -1.98
CA GLY A 64 18.96 16.67 -1.44
C GLY A 64 17.69 16.02 -1.97
N PHE A 65 16.57 16.55 -1.51
CA PHE A 65 15.23 16.05 -1.75
C PHE A 65 14.28 17.18 -2.15
N ALA A 66 13.34 16.90 -3.05
CA ALA A 66 12.20 17.75 -3.34
C ALA A 66 10.89 16.95 -3.21
N PRO A 67 9.89 17.44 -2.46
CA PRO A 67 8.56 16.81 -2.42
C PRO A 67 7.89 16.92 -3.80
N SER A 68 7.07 15.92 -4.15
CA SER A 68 6.20 16.05 -5.31
C SER A 68 5.10 17.06 -5.01
N VAL A 69 4.94 18.02 -5.90
CA VAL A 69 3.86 19.02 -5.82
C VAL A 69 2.82 18.61 -6.86
N ALA A 70 1.58 18.43 -6.43
CA ALA A 70 0.45 18.21 -7.34
C ALA A 70 0.12 19.52 -8.04
N THR A 71 0.84 19.83 -9.12
CA THR A 71 0.57 20.96 -10.02
C THR A 71 0.24 20.42 -11.39
N ASP A 72 -0.62 21.14 -12.12
CA ASP A 72 -0.95 20.82 -13.51
C ASP A 72 0.26 20.96 -14.46
N ASP A 73 1.31 21.62 -14.00
CA ASP A 73 2.56 21.87 -14.75
C ASP A 73 3.77 21.65 -13.82
N PRO A 74 4.20 20.40 -13.60
CA PRO A 74 5.36 20.11 -12.79
C PRO A 74 6.64 20.60 -13.48
N PRO A 75 7.65 21.06 -12.72
CA PRO A 75 8.88 21.56 -13.29
C PRO A 75 9.64 20.43 -14.01
N GLU A 76 10.05 20.68 -15.25
CA GLU A 76 10.89 19.74 -16.01
C GLU A 76 12.33 19.67 -15.47
N GLU A 77 12.71 20.63 -14.64
CA GLU A 77 14.05 20.76 -14.08
C GLU A 77 13.99 21.21 -12.61
N LEU A 78 14.78 20.56 -11.75
CA LEU A 78 14.95 20.91 -10.35
C LEU A 78 16.36 21.48 -10.14
N LEU A 79 16.44 22.69 -9.61
CA LEU A 79 17.72 23.28 -9.21
C LEU A 79 18.22 22.62 -7.92
N LEU A 80 19.53 22.32 -7.85
CA LEU A 80 20.12 21.71 -6.64
C LEU A 80 20.06 22.65 -5.43
N THR A 81 20.00 23.96 -5.67
CA THR A 81 19.83 25.01 -4.62
C THR A 81 18.45 24.96 -3.95
N ASP A 82 17.45 24.41 -4.63
CA ASP A 82 16.06 24.37 -4.16
C ASP A 82 15.74 23.07 -3.43
N LEU A 83 16.70 22.14 -3.42
CA LEU A 83 16.54 20.87 -2.73
C LEU A 83 16.65 21.03 -1.21
N GLN A 84 15.81 20.32 -0.51
CA GLN A 84 15.79 20.22 0.94
C GLN A 84 16.80 19.19 1.45
N SER A 85 17.12 19.26 2.74
CA SER A 85 18.06 18.33 3.37
C SER A 85 17.47 16.91 3.54
N LEU A 86 18.35 15.95 3.87
CA LEU A 86 17.90 14.58 4.22
C LEU A 86 17.01 14.57 5.46
N ASP A 87 17.29 15.43 6.46
CA ASP A 87 16.44 15.53 7.65
C ASP A 87 15.02 15.99 7.28
N ALA A 88 14.90 16.92 6.33
CA ALA A 88 13.61 17.35 5.80
C ALA A 88 12.90 16.24 5.02
N LEU A 89 13.63 15.35 4.33
CA LEU A 89 13.05 14.16 3.72
C LEU A 89 12.45 13.22 4.77
N ILE A 90 13.19 12.93 5.84
CA ILE A 90 12.72 12.06 6.93
C ILE A 90 11.46 12.66 7.55
N GLU A 91 11.48 13.94 7.88
CA GLU A 91 10.34 14.66 8.46
C GLU A 91 9.12 14.66 7.51
N TYR A 92 9.35 14.83 6.21
CA TYR A 92 8.31 14.76 5.20
C TYR A 92 7.68 13.35 5.10
N LEU A 93 8.50 12.29 5.14
CA LEU A 93 8.02 10.92 5.12
C LEU A 93 7.23 10.59 6.39
N ASP A 94 7.68 11.03 7.56
CA ASP A 94 6.96 10.90 8.83
C ASP A 94 5.62 11.64 8.80
N GLN A 95 5.58 12.83 8.17
CA GLN A 95 4.33 13.57 7.97
C GLN A 95 3.37 12.85 7.01
N LEU A 96 3.88 12.28 5.92
CA LEU A 96 3.07 11.48 4.99
C LEU A 96 2.51 10.23 5.68
N GLU A 97 3.35 9.52 6.44
CA GLU A 97 2.93 8.34 7.20
C GLU A 97 1.91 8.71 8.28
N SER A 98 2.14 9.79 8.99
CA SER A 98 1.20 10.35 9.96
C SER A 98 -0.11 10.82 9.31
N ALA A 99 -0.05 11.43 8.13
CA ALA A 99 -1.22 11.86 7.38
C ALA A 99 -2.02 10.67 6.85
N LEU A 100 -1.35 9.60 6.42
CA LEU A 100 -2.00 8.33 6.06
C LEU A 100 -2.62 7.64 7.28
N SER A 101 -1.96 7.77 8.45
CA SER A 101 -2.48 7.24 9.72
C SER A 101 -3.53 8.16 10.35
N ALA A 102 -3.42 9.48 10.11
CA ALA A 102 -4.28 10.53 10.67
C ALA A 102 -5.35 11.04 9.69
N ALA A 103 -5.43 10.49 8.45
CA ALA A 103 -6.47 10.89 7.51
C ALA A 103 -7.85 10.56 8.14
N PRO A 104 -8.56 11.56 8.66
CA PRO A 104 -9.81 11.28 9.30
C PRO A 104 -10.82 10.85 8.23
N ASP A 105 -11.39 9.68 8.40
CA ASP A 105 -12.68 9.22 7.87
C ASP A 105 -12.88 9.03 6.36
N LYS A 106 -12.03 9.50 5.46
CA LYS A 106 -12.25 9.29 4.01
C LYS A 106 -11.61 8.03 3.45
N THR A 107 -10.65 7.45 4.15
CA THR A 107 -9.93 6.24 3.73
C THR A 107 -10.42 4.99 4.47
N ARG A 108 -11.26 5.14 5.48
CA ARG A 108 -11.81 4.02 6.25
C ARG A 108 -13.15 3.59 5.68
N SER A 109 -13.28 2.31 5.42
CA SER A 109 -14.56 1.75 4.99
C SER A 109 -15.55 1.75 6.14
N GLN A 110 -16.67 2.42 5.94
CA GLN A 110 -17.77 2.52 6.93
C GLN A 110 -18.69 1.32 6.80
N LEU A 111 -18.43 0.27 7.57
CA LEU A 111 -19.17 -1.00 7.46
C LEU A 111 -20.67 -0.85 7.73
N ASN A 112 -21.05 0.09 8.57
CA ASN A 112 -22.46 0.37 8.83
C ASN A 112 -23.20 0.92 7.57
N ASN A 113 -22.47 1.63 6.69
CA ASN A 113 -23.01 2.09 5.41
C ASN A 113 -23.20 0.94 4.42
N TRP A 114 -22.41 -0.12 4.52
CA TRP A 114 -22.54 -1.29 3.67
C TRP A 114 -23.88 -2.00 3.87
N LEU A 115 -24.43 -1.96 5.08
CA LEU A 115 -25.77 -2.47 5.35
C LEU A 115 -26.87 -1.66 4.62
N LYS A 116 -26.53 -0.45 4.17
CA LYS A 116 -27.41 0.44 3.39
C LYS A 116 -27.07 0.42 1.89
N ASN A 117 -26.26 -0.54 1.44
CA ASN A 117 -25.73 -0.65 0.07
C ASN A 117 -24.88 0.55 -0.40
N LEU A 118 -24.21 1.25 0.53
CA LEU A 118 -23.26 2.32 0.23
C LEU A 118 -21.84 1.79 0.48
N PHE A 119 -21.02 1.74 -0.56
CA PHE A 119 -19.67 1.15 -0.53
C PHE A 119 -18.65 2.16 -1.01
N GLU A 120 -17.46 2.11 -0.41
CA GLU A 120 -16.32 2.90 -0.83
C GLU A 120 -15.70 2.33 -2.12
N SER A 121 -14.96 3.19 -2.84
CA SER A 121 -14.28 2.81 -4.08
C SER A 121 -13.32 1.64 -3.86
N GLY A 122 -13.29 0.71 -4.81
CA GLY A 122 -12.46 -0.50 -4.76
C GLY A 122 -13.11 -1.71 -4.10
N TRP A 123 -14.23 -1.55 -3.41
CA TRP A 123 -15.05 -2.65 -2.91
C TRP A 123 -16.12 -3.03 -3.94
N GLN A 124 -16.08 -4.27 -4.39
CA GLN A 124 -16.91 -4.79 -5.47
C GLN A 124 -17.76 -5.97 -4.99
N THR A 125 -18.68 -6.41 -5.82
CA THR A 125 -19.36 -7.68 -5.58
C THR A 125 -18.40 -8.83 -5.81
N LEU A 126 -18.71 -9.97 -5.24
CA LEU A 126 -17.85 -11.14 -5.35
C LEU A 126 -17.77 -11.64 -6.79
N GLU A 127 -18.88 -11.54 -7.52
CA GLU A 127 -19.01 -11.94 -8.92
C GLU A 127 -18.17 -11.07 -9.86
N GLU A 128 -17.89 -9.81 -9.49
CA GLU A 128 -17.04 -8.90 -10.26
C GLU A 128 -15.55 -9.19 -10.06
N VAL A 129 -15.16 -9.70 -8.89
CA VAL A 129 -13.75 -9.94 -8.51
C VAL A 129 -13.32 -11.37 -8.78
N LEU A 130 -14.20 -12.33 -8.60
CA LEU A 130 -13.93 -13.76 -8.76
C LEU A 130 -14.71 -14.34 -9.94
N THR A 131 -14.08 -15.26 -10.66
CA THR A 131 -14.80 -16.04 -11.68
C THR A 131 -15.85 -16.97 -11.06
N PRO A 132 -16.97 -17.26 -11.76
CA PRO A 132 -18.14 -17.97 -11.19
C PRO A 132 -17.93 -19.38 -10.61
N GLN A 133 -16.73 -19.93 -10.66
CA GLN A 133 -16.39 -21.28 -10.22
C GLN A 133 -15.84 -21.40 -8.79
N THR A 134 -15.75 -20.29 -8.06
CA THR A 134 -15.25 -20.34 -6.67
C THR A 134 -16.36 -20.87 -5.75
N PRO A 135 -16.16 -21.98 -5.01
CA PRO A 135 -17.15 -22.48 -4.07
C PRO A 135 -17.29 -21.49 -2.91
N LEU A 136 -18.35 -20.74 -2.92
CA LEU A 136 -18.68 -19.79 -1.88
C LEU A 136 -19.53 -20.49 -0.83
N LEU A 137 -19.12 -20.39 0.42
CA LEU A 137 -19.98 -20.77 1.53
C LEU A 137 -21.28 -19.95 1.44
N ALA A 138 -22.39 -20.64 1.24
CA ALA A 138 -23.72 -20.04 1.19
C ALA A 138 -24.06 -19.50 2.59
N LEU A 139 -23.76 -18.24 2.84
CA LEU A 139 -24.15 -17.53 4.06
C LEU A 139 -25.59 -17.03 3.96
N ARG A 140 -26.26 -16.98 5.09
CA ARG A 140 -27.69 -16.64 5.24
C ARG A 140 -28.07 -15.33 4.54
N ARG A 141 -29.30 -15.23 4.09
CA ARG A 141 -29.90 -14.14 3.27
C ARG A 141 -29.81 -12.70 3.84
N SER A 142 -29.25 -12.48 5.04
CA SER A 142 -29.13 -11.17 5.68
C SER A 142 -27.67 -10.66 5.80
N SER A 143 -26.72 -11.28 5.12
CA SER A 143 -25.30 -10.87 5.16
C SER A 143 -24.95 -9.98 3.97
N VAL A 144 -24.23 -8.92 4.23
CA VAL A 144 -23.61 -8.07 3.19
C VAL A 144 -22.19 -8.54 2.96
N ARG A 145 -21.82 -8.78 1.70
CA ARG A 145 -20.51 -9.28 1.33
C ARG A 145 -19.89 -8.39 0.26
N ARG A 146 -18.63 -8.00 0.47
CA ARG A 146 -17.83 -7.27 -0.51
C ARG A 146 -16.44 -7.85 -0.61
N ALA A 147 -15.85 -7.67 -1.77
CA ALA A 147 -14.52 -8.17 -2.10
C ALA A 147 -13.65 -7.04 -2.63
N LYS A 148 -12.38 -7.10 -2.30
CA LYS A 148 -11.35 -6.19 -2.81
C LYS A 148 -10.14 -7.00 -3.26
N ARG A 149 -9.69 -6.75 -4.48
CA ARG A 149 -8.45 -7.32 -4.99
C ARG A 149 -7.26 -6.58 -4.37
N ILE A 150 -6.30 -7.32 -3.85
CA ILE A 150 -5.08 -6.81 -3.22
C ILE A 150 -3.90 -7.33 -4.03
N GLU A 151 -3.08 -6.41 -4.51
CA GLU A 151 -1.86 -6.71 -5.25
C GLU A 151 -0.66 -6.71 -4.28
N LEU A 152 0.11 -7.80 -4.28
CA LEU A 152 1.30 -7.99 -3.45
C LEU A 152 2.46 -8.40 -4.37
N ASP A 153 3.08 -7.43 -5.03
CA ASP A 153 4.12 -7.63 -6.03
C ASP A 153 3.64 -8.53 -7.19
N THR A 154 4.18 -9.72 -7.30
CA THR A 154 3.82 -10.70 -8.34
C THR A 154 2.57 -11.53 -8.02
N HIS A 155 2.00 -11.36 -6.83
CA HIS A 155 0.84 -12.10 -6.35
C HIS A 155 -0.36 -11.19 -6.17
N ALA A 156 -1.52 -11.68 -6.53
CA ALA A 156 -2.78 -11.04 -6.26
C ALA A 156 -3.68 -11.96 -5.44
N VAL A 157 -4.32 -11.39 -4.42
CA VAL A 157 -5.28 -12.09 -3.56
C VAL A 157 -6.57 -11.29 -3.45
N VAL A 158 -7.62 -11.90 -2.98
CA VAL A 158 -8.91 -11.27 -2.77
C VAL A 158 -9.24 -11.28 -1.28
N LEU A 159 -9.37 -10.09 -0.72
CA LEU A 159 -9.93 -9.91 0.62
C LEU A 159 -11.45 -9.80 0.52
N ILE A 160 -12.15 -10.69 1.20
CA ILE A 160 -13.60 -10.73 1.28
C ILE A 160 -14.00 -10.37 2.70
N VAL A 161 -14.88 -9.38 2.82
CA VAL A 161 -15.48 -8.97 4.09
C VAL A 161 -16.95 -9.28 4.04
N THR A 162 -17.43 -10.06 5.00
CA THR A 162 -18.85 -10.41 5.16
C THR A 162 -19.33 -9.84 6.48
N LEU A 163 -20.43 -9.12 6.44
CA LEU A 163 -21.06 -8.50 7.59
C LEU A 163 -22.35 -9.24 7.96
N GLN A 164 -22.52 -9.51 9.23
CA GLN A 164 -23.71 -10.15 9.77
C GLN A 164 -24.20 -9.38 11.00
N PRO A 165 -25.33 -8.65 10.93
CA PRO A 165 -25.88 -7.99 12.11
C PRO A 165 -26.20 -9.03 13.19
N GLU A 166 -25.62 -8.87 14.39
CA GLU A 166 -25.93 -9.71 15.55
C GLU A 166 -27.06 -9.09 16.38
N ASN A 167 -26.96 -7.77 16.58
CA ASN A 167 -28.00 -6.97 17.23
C ASN A 167 -27.88 -5.48 16.80
N ARG A 168 -28.55 -4.57 17.51
CA ARG A 168 -28.55 -3.14 17.15
C ARG A 168 -27.22 -2.43 17.37
N GLU A 169 -26.34 -3.00 18.18
CA GLU A 169 -25.09 -2.37 18.63
C GLU A 169 -23.84 -3.18 18.20
N LYS A 170 -24.04 -4.41 17.72
CA LYS A 170 -22.95 -5.31 17.34
C LYS A 170 -23.08 -5.85 15.93
N LEU A 171 -21.96 -5.87 15.25
CA LEU A 171 -21.81 -6.41 13.91
C LEU A 171 -20.78 -7.57 13.93
N GLY A 172 -21.19 -8.72 13.45
CA GLY A 172 -20.29 -9.83 13.17
C GLY A 172 -19.55 -9.57 11.87
N ILE A 173 -18.25 -9.75 11.87
CA ILE A 173 -17.35 -9.51 10.75
C ILE A 173 -16.63 -10.81 10.45
N HIS A 174 -16.80 -11.31 9.24
CA HIS A 174 -16.09 -12.46 8.74
C HIS A 174 -15.15 -12.03 7.61
N LEU A 175 -13.86 -12.17 7.85
CA LEU A 175 -12.78 -11.90 6.90
C LEU A 175 -12.39 -13.21 6.23
N GLN A 176 -12.24 -13.19 4.91
CA GLN A 176 -11.69 -14.28 4.15
C GLN A 176 -10.68 -13.76 3.14
N LEU A 177 -9.54 -14.42 3.04
CA LEU A 177 -8.50 -14.12 2.07
C LEU A 177 -8.32 -15.35 1.18
N CYS A 178 -8.45 -15.19 -0.13
CA CYS A 178 -8.31 -16.30 -1.09
C CYS A 178 -7.51 -15.87 -2.33
N SER A 179 -7.07 -16.84 -3.12
CA SER A 179 -6.41 -16.55 -4.39
C SER A 179 -7.42 -15.99 -5.41
N VAL A 180 -6.96 -15.09 -6.29
CA VAL A 180 -7.75 -14.60 -7.44
C VAL A 180 -8.11 -15.77 -8.38
N THR A 181 -7.20 -16.73 -8.52
CA THR A 181 -7.45 -17.94 -9.33
C THR A 181 -8.07 -19.01 -8.46
N PRO A 182 -9.28 -19.51 -8.79
CA PRO A 182 -9.94 -20.56 -8.01
C PRO A 182 -9.06 -21.81 -7.84
N GLN A 183 -9.12 -22.42 -6.66
CA GLN A 183 -8.38 -23.63 -6.29
C GLN A 183 -6.85 -23.50 -6.26
N MET A 184 -6.31 -22.31 -6.51
CA MET A 184 -4.88 -22.07 -6.35
C MET A 184 -4.54 -21.87 -4.87
N ALA A 185 -3.46 -22.49 -4.41
CA ALA A 185 -2.99 -22.27 -3.04
C ALA A 185 -2.55 -20.82 -2.85
N LEU A 186 -2.75 -20.31 -1.65
CA LEU A 186 -2.19 -19.01 -1.25
C LEU A 186 -0.66 -19.09 -1.19
N PRO A 187 0.04 -17.99 -1.47
CA PRO A 187 1.48 -17.93 -1.29
C PRO A 187 1.88 -18.36 0.12
N PRO A 188 2.92 -19.17 0.29
CA PRO A 188 3.41 -19.54 1.61
C PRO A 188 3.84 -18.29 2.38
N GLN A 189 3.59 -18.25 3.68
CA GLN A 189 3.86 -17.12 4.57
C GLN A 189 3.05 -15.83 4.27
N LEU A 190 2.05 -15.89 3.38
CA LEU A 190 1.07 -14.82 3.29
C LEU A 190 0.38 -14.67 4.65
N LYS A 191 0.32 -13.44 5.16
CA LYS A 191 -0.24 -13.13 6.47
C LYS A 191 -1.51 -12.31 6.35
N LEU A 192 -2.52 -12.70 7.10
CA LEU A 192 -3.72 -11.92 7.37
C LEU A 192 -3.66 -11.48 8.83
N MET A 193 -3.64 -10.19 9.08
CA MET A 193 -3.55 -9.62 10.41
C MET A 193 -4.73 -8.69 10.66
N VAL A 194 -5.30 -8.75 11.85
CA VAL A 194 -6.29 -7.79 12.34
C VAL A 194 -5.62 -6.94 13.41
N LEU A 195 -5.69 -5.63 13.24
CA LEU A 195 -5.09 -4.65 14.12
C LEU A 195 -6.20 -3.85 14.82
N THR A 196 -5.97 -3.49 16.06
CA THR A 196 -6.84 -2.57 16.82
C THR A 196 -6.74 -1.14 16.26
N GLU A 197 -7.57 -0.23 16.76
CA GLU A 197 -7.49 1.21 16.47
C GLU A 197 -6.11 1.80 16.78
N SER A 198 -5.44 1.32 17.84
CA SER A 198 -4.09 1.74 18.21
C SER A 198 -2.98 1.13 17.33
N GLY A 199 -3.32 0.28 16.37
CA GLY A 199 -2.35 -0.41 15.52
C GLY A 199 -1.74 -1.66 16.16
N GLU A 200 -2.17 -2.04 17.38
CA GLU A 200 -1.71 -3.27 18.01
C GLU A 200 -2.28 -4.50 17.31
N MET A 201 -1.46 -5.56 17.21
CA MET A 201 -1.88 -6.81 16.59
C MET A 201 -2.88 -7.55 17.47
N PHE A 202 -4.13 -7.64 17.01
CA PHE A 202 -5.18 -8.41 17.66
C PHE A 202 -5.13 -9.89 17.26
N ARG A 203 -4.88 -10.16 15.97
CA ARG A 203 -4.81 -11.51 15.43
C ARG A 203 -3.88 -11.58 14.22
N GLU A 204 -3.10 -12.67 14.10
CA GLU A 204 -2.32 -13.01 12.91
C GLU A 204 -2.64 -14.45 12.48
N ILE A 205 -2.79 -14.66 11.18
CA ILE A 205 -2.93 -15.98 10.54
C ILE A 205 -1.96 -15.99 9.36
N ALA A 206 -1.17 -17.06 9.23
CA ALA A 206 -0.24 -17.24 8.13
C ALA A 206 -0.61 -18.47 7.29
N ALA A 207 -0.52 -18.34 5.97
CA ALA A 207 -0.77 -19.43 5.04
C ALA A 207 0.39 -20.44 5.08
N SER A 208 0.04 -21.72 5.06
CA SER A 208 0.99 -22.84 5.01
C SER A 208 1.56 -23.12 3.61
N GLY A 209 1.00 -22.50 2.57
CA GLY A 209 1.32 -22.77 1.16
C GLY A 209 0.51 -23.90 0.52
N THR A 210 -0.31 -24.60 1.29
CA THR A 210 -1.33 -25.56 0.80
C THR A 210 -2.74 -25.03 0.99
N ASP A 211 -2.90 -23.96 1.78
CA ASP A 211 -4.18 -23.34 2.04
C ASP A 211 -4.70 -22.64 0.79
N THR A 212 -5.95 -22.89 0.43
CA THR A 212 -6.63 -22.20 -0.67
C THR A 212 -7.33 -20.92 -0.21
N PHE A 213 -7.54 -20.78 1.09
CA PHE A 213 -8.08 -19.59 1.75
C PHE A 213 -7.66 -19.53 3.22
N MET A 214 -7.68 -18.34 3.78
CA MET A 214 -7.60 -18.06 5.22
C MET A 214 -8.86 -17.33 5.63
N GLN A 215 -9.31 -17.52 6.87
CA GLN A 215 -10.48 -16.85 7.39
C GLN A 215 -10.35 -16.53 8.87
N TYR A 216 -11.03 -15.46 9.27
CA TYR A 216 -11.14 -15.05 10.66
C TYR A 216 -12.49 -14.38 10.91
N GLU A 217 -13.10 -14.68 12.04
CA GLU A 217 -14.40 -14.14 12.44
C GLU A 217 -14.29 -13.50 13.81
N PHE A 218 -14.89 -12.34 13.94
CA PHE A 218 -14.99 -11.60 15.20
C PHE A 218 -16.20 -10.68 15.16
N SER A 219 -16.55 -10.11 16.32
CA SER A 219 -17.64 -9.14 16.44
C SER A 219 -17.11 -7.87 17.06
N GLY A 220 -17.64 -6.73 16.64
CA GLY A 220 -17.33 -5.44 17.22
C GLY A 220 -18.57 -4.56 17.38
N GLN A 221 -18.44 -3.50 18.17
CA GLN A 221 -19.53 -2.53 18.41
C GLN A 221 -19.53 -1.46 17.31
N ILE A 222 -20.69 -0.88 17.05
CA ILE A 222 -20.82 0.24 16.12
C ILE A 222 -19.95 1.41 16.63
N GLY A 223 -19.12 1.93 15.74
CA GLY A 223 -18.15 2.99 16.02
C GLY A 223 -16.74 2.48 16.37
N GLU A 224 -16.55 1.19 16.66
CA GLU A 224 -15.22 0.61 16.83
C GLU A 224 -14.43 0.63 15.53
N GLN A 225 -13.13 0.86 15.65
CA GLN A 225 -12.21 0.93 14.52
C GLN A 225 -11.23 -0.23 14.57
N PHE A 226 -10.92 -0.76 13.39
CA PHE A 226 -9.89 -1.78 13.23
C PHE A 226 -9.27 -1.68 11.85
N SER A 227 -8.15 -2.37 11.65
CA SER A 227 -7.53 -2.48 10.34
C SER A 227 -7.22 -3.93 10.00
N VAL A 228 -7.27 -4.25 8.73
CA VAL A 228 -6.87 -5.54 8.19
C VAL A 228 -5.59 -5.34 7.39
N LYS A 229 -4.51 -5.96 7.82
CA LYS A 229 -3.23 -5.94 7.11
C LYS A 229 -3.01 -7.28 6.43
N VAL A 230 -2.76 -7.23 5.12
CA VAL A 230 -2.35 -8.39 4.31
C VAL A 230 -0.90 -8.20 3.93
N ALA A 231 -0.04 -9.16 4.26
CA ALA A 231 1.40 -9.03 4.05
C ALA A 231 2.02 -10.30 3.44
N LEU A 232 2.97 -10.10 2.53
CA LEU A 232 3.79 -11.15 1.93
C LEU A 232 5.24 -10.66 1.83
N GLY A 233 6.15 -11.26 2.62
CA GLY A 233 7.51 -10.75 2.74
C GLY A 233 7.52 -9.31 3.29
N ASP A 234 8.17 -8.40 2.58
CA ASP A 234 8.30 -7.00 2.97
C ASP A 234 7.15 -6.12 2.46
N ILE A 235 6.24 -6.69 1.66
CA ILE A 235 5.11 -5.96 1.07
C ILE A 235 3.86 -6.16 1.94
N SER A 236 3.16 -5.07 2.23
CA SER A 236 1.89 -5.14 2.95
C SER A 236 0.92 -4.07 2.50
N ILE A 237 -0.35 -4.41 2.53
CA ILE A 237 -1.47 -3.50 2.29
C ILE A 237 -2.35 -3.49 3.55
N ILE A 238 -2.80 -2.30 3.92
CA ILE A 238 -3.67 -2.10 5.09
C ILE A 238 -4.99 -1.51 4.61
N GLU A 239 -6.08 -2.14 5.04
CA GLU A 239 -7.44 -1.65 4.85
C GLU A 239 -8.01 -1.29 6.22
N ALA A 240 -8.44 -0.04 6.40
CA ALA A 240 -8.98 0.45 7.65
C ALA A 240 -10.51 0.48 7.61
N PHE A 241 -11.12 0.15 8.73
CA PHE A 241 -12.58 0.00 8.86
C PHE A 241 -13.11 0.71 10.10
N VAL A 242 -14.36 1.15 10.01
CA VAL A 242 -15.22 1.57 11.14
C VAL A 242 -16.48 0.73 11.08
N ILE A 243 -16.88 0.14 12.20
CA ILE A 243 -18.09 -0.67 12.33
C ILE A 243 -19.32 0.20 12.42
#